data_866b7dafa4dca132d9ad05b5a33d0632
#
_entry.id   866b7dafa4dca132d9ad05b5a33d0632
#
_cell.length_a   1.000
_cell.length_b   1.000
_cell.length_c   1.000
_cell.angle_alpha   90.00
_cell.angle_beta   90.00
_cell.angle_gamma   90.00
#
_symmetry.space_group_name_H-M   'P 1'
#
loop_
_entity.id
_entity.type
_entity.pdbx_description
1 polymer ?
#
loop_
_entity_poly.entity_id
_entity_poly.type
_entity_poly.pdbx_seq_one_letter_code
_entity_poly.pdbx_strand_id
1 'polypeptide(L)'
;MRAILISVTGLMLLSGSAQAAVSILVDKDAQQMTVSVDGVTRYTWPVSSGNPSHETPNGTFQTFRMEEDHYSKEFDDAPMPNSIFFTKKGHAIHGTDAVGRLGTPASHGCVRLSRANALKLWDLVKTEGLLNTKVTLTGSSRVALARNPKSR
;
A
#
# COMPACT_ATOMS: atom_id res chain seq x y z
N MET A 1 -27.35 21.97 59.32
CA MET A 1 -27.01 22.26 57.93
C MET A 1 -26.13 21.11 57.41
N ARG A 2 -26.69 20.26 56.57
CA ARG A 2 -25.96 19.13 55.97
C ARG A 2 -25.55 19.54 54.55
N ALA A 3 -24.23 19.68 54.33
CA ALA A 3 -23.67 19.92 53.01
C ALA A 3 -23.61 18.63 52.19
N ILE A 4 -24.30 18.57 51.04
CA ILE A 4 -24.26 17.48 50.09
C ILE A 4 -23.11 17.77 49.11
N LEU A 5 -22.05 16.99 49.16
CA LEU A 5 -20.97 16.98 48.17
C LEU A 5 -21.44 16.17 46.96
N ILE A 6 -21.73 16.84 45.84
CA ILE A 6 -21.99 16.19 44.55
C ILE A 6 -20.64 15.94 43.89
N SER A 7 -20.23 14.67 43.86
CA SER A 7 -19.04 14.23 43.14
C SER A 7 -19.40 14.06 41.65
N VAL A 8 -18.92 14.97 40.82
CA VAL A 8 -19.05 14.86 39.35
C VAL A 8 -17.92 13.99 38.85
N THR A 9 -18.20 12.72 38.65
CA THR A 9 -17.26 11.80 38.00
C THR A 9 -17.29 12.06 36.49
N GLY A 10 -16.31 12.80 35.99
CA GLY A 10 -16.14 13.05 34.55
C GLY A 10 -15.72 11.77 33.85
N LEU A 11 -16.62 11.22 33.01
CA LEU A 11 -16.34 10.11 32.10
C LEU A 11 -15.49 10.65 30.94
N MET A 12 -14.17 10.45 30.99
CA MET A 12 -13.29 10.71 29.85
C MET A 12 -13.55 9.67 28.77
N LEU A 13 -14.24 10.07 27.71
CA LEU A 13 -14.34 9.31 26.48
C LEU A 13 -12.98 9.36 25.77
N LEU A 14 -12.19 8.31 25.91
CA LEU A 14 -11.03 8.07 25.07
C LEU A 14 -11.51 7.82 23.65
N SER A 15 -11.49 8.86 22.81
CA SER A 15 -11.69 8.73 21.37
C SER A 15 -10.46 8.02 20.81
N GLY A 16 -10.45 6.70 20.86
CA GLY A 16 -9.49 5.88 20.13
C GLY A 16 -9.71 6.12 18.64
N SER A 17 -8.75 6.77 17.97
CA SER A 17 -8.75 6.80 16.50
C SER A 17 -8.66 5.36 16.02
N ALA A 18 -9.68 4.89 15.25
CA ALA A 18 -9.66 3.59 14.64
C ALA A 18 -8.50 3.53 13.63
N GLN A 19 -7.42 2.84 14.00
CA GLN A 19 -6.27 2.62 13.13
C GLN A 19 -6.65 1.53 12.12
N ALA A 20 -6.23 1.71 10.84
CA ALA A 20 -6.44 0.67 9.84
C ALA A 20 -5.79 -0.64 10.29
N ALA A 21 -6.50 -1.78 10.13
CA ALA A 21 -5.98 -3.09 10.51
C ALA A 21 -4.74 -3.45 9.68
N VAL A 22 -4.76 -3.18 8.37
CA VAL A 22 -3.61 -3.36 7.48
C VAL A 22 -3.07 -2.00 7.05
N SER A 23 -1.79 -1.77 7.32
CA SER A 23 -1.03 -0.60 6.85
C SER A 23 0.03 -1.05 5.87
N ILE A 24 -0.03 -0.53 4.66
CA ILE A 24 0.93 -0.78 3.59
C ILE A 24 1.72 0.51 3.37
N LEU A 25 3.01 0.49 3.65
CA LEU A 25 3.92 1.61 3.36
C LEU A 25 4.80 1.26 2.16
N VAL A 26 4.75 2.10 1.14
CA VAL A 26 5.62 2.01 -0.05
C VAL A 26 6.63 3.15 0.00
N ASP A 27 7.88 2.82 0.27
CA ASP A 27 9.02 3.74 0.14
C ASP A 27 9.56 3.66 -1.28
N LYS A 28 9.25 4.66 -2.09
CA LYS A 28 9.68 4.71 -3.49
C LYS A 28 11.18 4.97 -3.63
N ASP A 29 11.80 5.68 -2.69
CA ASP A 29 13.25 5.90 -2.69
C ASP A 29 14.02 4.59 -2.55
N ALA A 30 13.52 3.68 -1.71
CA ALA A 30 14.10 2.37 -1.47
C ALA A 30 13.53 1.26 -2.35
N GLN A 31 12.42 1.52 -3.07
CA GLN A 31 11.66 0.53 -3.81
C GLN A 31 11.28 -0.68 -2.94
N GLN A 32 10.72 -0.37 -1.78
CA GLN A 32 10.37 -1.35 -0.75
C GLN A 32 8.97 -1.12 -0.22
N MET A 33 8.27 -2.22 0.07
CA MET A 33 6.97 -2.22 0.75
C MET A 33 7.11 -2.85 2.12
N THR A 34 6.54 -2.19 3.13
CA THR A 34 6.37 -2.73 4.48
C THR A 34 4.88 -2.92 4.74
N VAL A 35 4.50 -4.11 5.17
CA VAL A 35 3.11 -4.46 5.50
C VAL A 35 3.01 -4.74 6.99
N SER A 36 2.13 -4.01 7.66
CA SER A 36 1.88 -4.17 9.10
C SER A 36 0.40 -4.48 9.34
N VAL A 37 0.14 -5.29 10.35
CA VAL A 37 -1.21 -5.61 10.84
C VAL A 37 -1.30 -5.22 12.30
N ASP A 38 -2.27 -4.40 12.65
CA ASP A 38 -2.46 -3.86 14.01
C ASP A 38 -1.17 -3.28 14.61
N GLY A 39 -0.39 -2.57 13.77
CA GLY A 39 0.86 -1.92 14.14
C GLY A 39 2.08 -2.86 14.19
N VAL A 40 1.94 -4.15 13.91
CA VAL A 40 3.04 -5.13 13.89
C VAL A 40 3.45 -5.43 12.46
N THR A 41 4.73 -5.20 12.13
CA THR A 41 5.28 -5.52 10.80
C THR A 41 5.22 -7.02 10.54
N ARG A 42 4.59 -7.39 9.43
CA ARG A 42 4.45 -8.78 8.96
C ARG A 42 5.37 -9.10 7.81
N TYR A 43 5.51 -8.16 6.86
CA TYR A 43 6.26 -8.37 5.63
C TYR A 43 7.05 -7.13 5.24
N THR A 44 8.20 -7.36 4.62
CA THR A 44 9.00 -6.35 3.93
C THR A 44 9.45 -6.95 2.60
N TRP A 45 9.04 -6.32 1.49
CA TRP A 45 9.25 -6.86 0.14
C TRP A 45 9.79 -5.81 -0.83
N PRO A 46 10.62 -6.21 -1.80
CA PRO A 46 10.97 -5.33 -2.91
C PRO A 46 9.75 -5.08 -3.80
N VAL A 47 9.66 -3.87 -4.33
CA VAL A 47 8.60 -3.46 -5.27
C VAL A 47 9.19 -2.85 -6.53
N SER A 48 8.35 -2.67 -7.54
CA SER A 48 8.62 -1.80 -8.67
C SER A 48 7.47 -0.79 -8.78
N SER A 49 7.74 0.46 -8.44
CA SER A 49 6.77 1.55 -8.58
C SER A 49 6.82 2.17 -9.98
N GLY A 50 6.00 3.19 -10.22
CA GLY A 50 6.01 3.94 -11.48
C GLY A 50 7.36 4.55 -11.79
N ASN A 51 7.74 4.51 -13.08
CA ASN A 51 8.91 5.19 -13.59
C ASN A 51 8.73 6.73 -13.51
N PRO A 52 9.77 7.56 -13.76
CA PRO A 52 9.65 9.01 -13.64
C PRO A 52 8.60 9.68 -14.54
N SER A 53 8.22 9.05 -15.65
CA SER A 53 7.17 9.55 -16.55
C SER A 53 5.76 9.15 -16.10
N HIS A 54 5.66 8.15 -15.21
CA HIS A 54 4.42 7.61 -14.68
C HIS A 54 4.54 7.44 -13.16
N GLU A 55 4.97 8.49 -12.47
CA GLU A 55 5.23 8.48 -11.04
C GLU A 55 3.99 8.01 -10.26
N THR A 56 4.15 7.02 -9.41
CA THR A 56 3.10 6.61 -8.47
C THR A 56 2.84 7.74 -7.47
N PRO A 57 1.59 8.19 -7.27
CA PRO A 57 1.32 9.36 -6.42
C PRO A 57 1.69 9.11 -4.96
N ASN A 58 2.26 10.12 -4.31
CA ASN A 58 2.45 10.12 -2.87
C ASN A 58 1.14 10.44 -2.16
N GLY A 59 1.01 9.97 -0.93
CA GLY A 59 -0.14 10.20 -0.09
C GLY A 59 -0.58 8.94 0.66
N THR A 60 -1.70 9.06 1.35
CA THR A 60 -2.35 7.93 2.04
C THR A 60 -3.70 7.69 1.39
N PHE A 61 -3.92 6.46 0.95
CA PHE A 61 -5.10 6.04 0.21
C PHE A 61 -5.74 4.84 0.89
N GLN A 62 -7.06 4.78 0.83
CA GLN A 62 -7.80 3.60 1.24
C GLN A 62 -7.98 2.67 0.05
N THR A 63 -7.76 1.37 0.25
CA THR A 63 -8.09 0.36 -0.76
C THR A 63 -9.62 0.22 -0.88
N PHE A 64 -10.12 -0.05 -2.07
CA PHE A 64 -11.57 -0.06 -2.31
C PHE A 64 -12.05 -1.09 -3.33
N ARG A 65 -11.13 -1.73 -4.08
CA ARG A 65 -11.47 -2.74 -5.09
C ARG A 65 -10.37 -3.78 -5.18
N MET A 66 -10.76 -5.03 -5.34
CA MET A 66 -9.86 -6.17 -5.56
C MET A 66 -10.30 -6.94 -6.80
N GLU A 67 -9.36 -7.29 -7.67
CA GLU A 67 -9.59 -8.11 -8.85
C GLU A 67 -8.49 -9.16 -8.98
N GLU A 68 -8.86 -10.43 -8.95
CA GLU A 68 -7.91 -11.56 -8.98
C GLU A 68 -7.18 -11.65 -10.32
N ASP A 69 -7.92 -11.55 -11.42
CA ASP A 69 -7.42 -11.64 -12.79
C ASP A 69 -7.71 -10.34 -13.56
N HIS A 70 -6.96 -9.28 -13.25
CA HIS A 70 -7.11 -8.00 -13.95
C HIS A 70 -6.10 -7.87 -15.09
N TYR A 71 -6.52 -7.19 -16.17
CA TYR A 71 -5.68 -6.84 -17.31
C TYR A 71 -5.79 -5.34 -17.59
N SER A 72 -4.64 -4.68 -17.80
CA SER A 72 -4.61 -3.25 -18.09
C SER A 72 -4.92 -3.00 -19.57
N LYS A 73 -6.10 -2.47 -19.86
CA LYS A 73 -6.50 -2.12 -21.24
C LYS A 73 -5.70 -0.96 -21.82
N GLU A 74 -5.10 -0.12 -20.99
CA GLU A 74 -4.27 1.01 -21.42
C GLU A 74 -2.87 0.57 -21.87
N PHE A 75 -2.38 -0.60 -21.42
CA PHE A 75 -1.02 -1.08 -21.63
C PHE A 75 -1.04 -2.50 -22.20
N ASP A 76 -1.59 -2.65 -23.42
CA ASP A 76 -1.58 -3.90 -24.20
C ASP A 76 -2.06 -5.14 -23.43
N ASP A 77 -3.15 -4.99 -22.68
CA ASP A 77 -3.72 -6.07 -21.85
C ASP A 77 -2.69 -6.74 -20.91
N ALA A 78 -1.74 -5.95 -20.39
CA ALA A 78 -0.75 -6.46 -19.45
C ALA A 78 -1.41 -7.08 -18.21
N PRO A 79 -1.03 -8.32 -17.83
CA PRO A 79 -1.63 -9.00 -16.68
C PRO A 79 -1.27 -8.31 -15.38
N MET A 80 -2.27 -8.12 -14.54
CA MET A 80 -2.18 -7.53 -13.20
C MET A 80 -2.83 -8.48 -12.18
N PRO A 81 -2.25 -9.66 -11.92
CA PRO A 81 -2.84 -10.65 -11.03
C PRO A 81 -2.90 -10.12 -9.59
N ASN A 82 -3.97 -10.48 -8.88
CA ASN A 82 -4.24 -10.10 -7.50
C ASN A 82 -4.17 -8.59 -7.26
N SER A 83 -4.84 -7.82 -8.13
CA SER A 83 -4.86 -6.36 -8.07
C SER A 83 -5.68 -5.83 -6.89
N ILE A 84 -5.06 -4.94 -6.11
CA ILE A 84 -5.69 -4.20 -5.01
C ILE A 84 -5.60 -2.72 -5.37
N PHE A 85 -6.74 -2.13 -5.74
CA PHE A 85 -6.82 -0.74 -6.19
C PHE A 85 -6.89 0.23 -5.02
N PHE A 86 -6.11 1.32 -5.09
CA PHE A 86 -6.08 2.36 -4.06
C PHE A 86 -6.32 3.79 -4.60
N THR A 87 -6.38 4.01 -5.92
CA THR A 87 -6.86 5.27 -6.50
C THR A 87 -7.90 5.03 -7.58
N LYS A 88 -8.82 5.98 -7.74
CA LYS A 88 -9.82 5.94 -8.82
C LYS A 88 -9.23 6.17 -10.22
N LYS A 89 -7.97 6.60 -10.30
CA LYS A 89 -7.21 6.75 -11.54
C LYS A 89 -6.62 5.43 -12.04
N GLY A 90 -6.81 4.33 -11.31
CA GLY A 90 -6.37 3.00 -11.70
C GLY A 90 -5.05 2.53 -11.10
N HIS A 91 -4.50 3.23 -10.12
CA HIS A 91 -3.31 2.74 -9.41
C HIS A 91 -3.68 1.56 -8.51
N ALA A 92 -2.94 0.47 -8.66
CA ALA A 92 -3.12 -0.76 -7.89
C ALA A 92 -1.77 -1.35 -7.45
N ILE A 93 -1.83 -2.19 -6.43
CA ILE A 93 -0.75 -3.13 -6.09
C ILE A 93 -1.11 -4.45 -6.76
N HIS A 94 -0.18 -5.06 -7.49
CA HIS A 94 -0.44 -6.32 -8.19
C HIS A 94 0.82 -7.17 -8.37
N GLY A 95 0.65 -8.43 -8.74
CA GLY A 95 1.75 -9.33 -9.06
C GLY A 95 2.34 -9.10 -10.45
N THR A 96 3.60 -9.46 -10.62
CA THR A 96 4.30 -9.45 -11.91
C THR A 96 5.20 -10.66 -12.07
N ASP A 97 5.41 -11.09 -13.31
CA ASP A 97 6.44 -12.07 -13.68
C ASP A 97 7.81 -11.42 -13.94
N ALA A 98 7.83 -10.11 -14.14
CA ALA A 98 9.06 -9.33 -14.35
C ALA A 98 9.83 -9.09 -13.05
N VAL A 99 10.16 -10.17 -12.33
CA VAL A 99 10.79 -10.10 -11.00
C VAL A 99 12.18 -9.48 -11.01
N GLY A 100 12.88 -9.50 -12.14
CA GLY A 100 14.17 -8.82 -12.30
C GLY A 100 14.08 -7.29 -12.25
N ARG A 101 12.87 -6.72 -12.36
CA ARG A 101 12.62 -5.27 -12.26
C ARG A 101 12.25 -4.83 -10.84
N LEU A 102 11.99 -5.77 -9.93
CA LEU A 102 11.74 -5.44 -8.52
C LEU A 102 12.99 -4.81 -7.90
N GLY A 103 12.79 -3.78 -7.10
CA GLY A 103 13.86 -2.92 -6.59
C GLY A 103 14.15 -1.70 -7.47
N THR A 104 13.51 -1.58 -8.65
CA THR A 104 13.65 -0.44 -9.57
C THR A 104 12.29 0.10 -10.01
N PRO A 105 12.13 1.43 -10.20
CA PRO A 105 10.89 2.02 -10.67
C PRO A 105 10.74 1.80 -12.19
N ALA A 106 9.89 0.85 -12.57
CA ALA A 106 9.75 0.41 -13.97
C ALA A 106 8.29 0.32 -14.44
N SER A 107 7.30 0.51 -13.56
CA SER A 107 5.90 0.40 -13.92
C SER A 107 5.36 1.69 -14.58
N HIS A 108 4.12 1.62 -15.07
CA HIS A 108 3.38 2.77 -15.56
C HIS A 108 2.48 3.43 -14.48
N GLY A 109 2.85 3.28 -13.20
CA GLY A 109 2.17 3.91 -12.07
C GLY A 109 1.69 2.95 -10.99
N CYS A 110 1.46 1.68 -11.30
CA CYS A 110 1.13 0.67 -10.31
C CYS A 110 2.35 0.25 -9.48
N VAL A 111 2.10 -0.37 -8.33
CA VAL A 111 3.12 -0.96 -7.47
C VAL A 111 3.15 -2.46 -7.70
N ARG A 112 4.25 -2.97 -8.27
CA ARG A 112 4.42 -4.38 -8.60
C ARG A 112 5.11 -5.13 -7.47
N LEU A 113 4.62 -6.34 -7.20
CA LEU A 113 5.19 -7.35 -6.33
C LEU A 113 5.48 -8.63 -7.14
N SER A 114 6.28 -9.55 -6.60
CA SER A 114 6.28 -10.91 -7.13
C SER A 114 4.87 -11.51 -7.01
N ARG A 115 4.50 -12.46 -7.87
CA ARG A 115 3.18 -13.12 -7.79
C ARG A 115 2.94 -13.73 -6.41
N ALA A 116 3.94 -14.37 -5.82
CA ALA A 116 3.83 -14.98 -4.50
C ALA A 116 3.54 -13.95 -3.41
N ASN A 117 4.22 -12.80 -3.43
CA ASN A 117 4.00 -11.73 -2.46
C ASN A 117 2.66 -11.01 -2.68
N ALA A 118 2.26 -10.82 -3.94
CA ALA A 118 0.94 -10.25 -4.27
C ALA A 118 -0.20 -11.14 -3.77
N LEU A 119 -0.07 -12.47 -3.89
CA LEU A 119 -1.06 -13.41 -3.36
C LEU A 119 -1.12 -13.36 -1.83
N LYS A 120 0.02 -13.32 -1.14
CA LYS A 120 0.06 -13.17 0.33
C LYS A 120 -0.61 -11.88 0.79
N LEU A 121 -0.37 -10.77 0.10
CA LEU A 121 -1.02 -9.50 0.40
C LEU A 121 -2.52 -9.55 0.13
N TRP A 122 -2.92 -10.15 -1.00
CA TRP A 122 -4.31 -10.38 -1.37
C TRP A 122 -5.07 -11.14 -0.27
N ASP A 123 -4.53 -12.27 0.17
CA ASP A 123 -5.14 -13.09 1.21
C ASP A 123 -5.24 -12.34 2.54
N LEU A 124 -4.20 -11.58 2.89
CA LEU A 124 -4.19 -10.75 4.10
C LEU A 124 -5.28 -9.66 4.05
N VAL A 125 -5.37 -8.90 2.96
CA VAL A 125 -6.37 -7.85 2.80
C VAL A 125 -7.78 -8.43 2.75
N LYS A 126 -7.96 -9.58 2.12
CA LYS A 126 -9.24 -10.29 2.07
C LYS A 126 -9.69 -10.74 3.47
N THR A 127 -8.76 -11.20 4.31
CA THR A 127 -9.02 -11.64 5.69
C THR A 127 -9.31 -10.45 6.62
N GLU A 128 -8.48 -9.40 6.59
CA GLU A 128 -8.55 -8.26 7.50
C GLU A 128 -9.60 -7.21 7.06
N GLY A 129 -9.94 -7.20 5.80
CA GLY A 129 -10.94 -6.31 5.21
C GLY A 129 -10.34 -5.24 4.28
N LEU A 130 -10.92 -5.18 3.09
CA LEU A 130 -10.53 -4.22 2.05
C LEU A 130 -10.65 -2.78 2.54
N LEU A 131 -11.75 -2.44 3.25
CA LEU A 131 -11.98 -1.09 3.76
C LEU A 131 -11.20 -0.80 5.07
N ASN A 132 -10.52 -1.79 5.63
CA ASN A 132 -9.63 -1.67 6.78
C ASN A 132 -8.14 -1.62 6.38
N THR A 133 -7.86 -1.40 5.11
CA THR A 133 -6.50 -1.39 4.56
C THR A 133 -6.18 -0.02 3.98
N LYS A 134 -5.04 0.55 4.39
CA LYS A 134 -4.51 1.81 3.87
C LYS A 134 -3.16 1.62 3.24
N VAL A 135 -2.93 2.37 2.15
CA VAL A 135 -1.66 2.41 1.41
C VAL A 135 -1.09 3.80 1.53
N THR A 136 0.11 3.92 2.08
CA THR A 136 0.87 5.17 2.17
C THR A 136 2.08 5.07 1.25
N LEU A 137 2.24 6.05 0.38
CA LEU A 137 3.38 6.11 -0.54
C LEU A 137 4.19 7.38 -0.26
N THR A 138 5.51 7.22 -0.21
CA THR A 138 6.48 8.29 0.03
C THR A 138 7.64 8.21 -0.96
N GLY A 139 8.43 9.26 -1.02
CA GLY A 139 9.66 9.27 -1.82
C GLY A 139 9.43 9.54 -3.30
N SER A 140 10.40 9.14 -4.14
CA SER A 140 10.45 9.47 -5.56
C SER A 140 11.17 8.39 -6.38
N SER A 141 10.64 8.07 -7.55
CA SER A 141 11.30 7.18 -8.51
C SER A 141 12.65 7.74 -8.97
N ARG A 142 12.80 9.06 -9.06
CA ARG A 142 14.08 9.71 -9.45
C ARG A 142 15.16 9.49 -8.41
N VAL A 143 14.81 9.53 -7.12
CA VAL A 143 15.75 9.24 -6.02
C VAL A 143 16.16 7.77 -6.07
N ALA A 144 15.24 6.86 -6.29
CA ALA A 144 15.51 5.43 -6.44
C ALA A 144 16.53 5.17 -7.58
N LEU A 145 16.32 5.78 -8.75
CA LEU A 145 17.24 5.66 -9.90
C LEU A 145 18.62 6.28 -9.63
N ALA A 146 18.69 7.38 -8.86
CA ALA A 146 19.97 7.99 -8.48
C ALA A 146 20.76 7.11 -7.51
N ARG A 147 20.06 6.39 -6.61
CA ARG A 147 20.67 5.44 -5.68
C ARG A 147 21.17 4.16 -6.35
N ASN A 148 20.55 3.76 -7.46
CA ASN A 148 20.88 2.54 -8.19
C ASN A 148 21.11 2.82 -9.69
N PRO A 149 22.26 3.41 -10.07
CA PRO A 149 22.54 3.81 -11.47
C PRO A 149 22.60 2.62 -12.45
N LYS A 150 22.76 1.37 -11.97
CA LYS A 150 22.76 0.17 -12.83
C LYS A 150 21.38 -0.24 -13.33
N SER A 151 20.31 0.44 -12.88
CA SER A 151 18.92 0.16 -13.26
C SER A 151 18.42 1.01 -14.45
N ARG A 152 19.31 1.71 -15.13
CA ARG A 152 19.01 2.50 -16.34
C ARG A 152 19.11 1.66 -17.61
#